data_a74a2e1f43ae9dc9cb415378b0b095ac
#
_entry.id   a74a2e1f43ae9dc9cb415378b0b095ac
#
_cell.length_a   1.000
_cell.length_b   1.000
_cell.length_c   1.000
_cell.angle_alpha   90.00
_cell.angle_beta   90.00
_cell.angle_gamma   90.00
#
_symmetry.space_group_name_H-M   'P 1'
#
loop_
_entity.id
_entity.type
_entity.pdbx_description
1 polymer ?
#
loop_
_entity_poly.entity_id
_entity_poly.type
_entity_poly.pdbx_seq_one_letter_code
_entity_poly.pdbx_strand_id
1 'polypeptide(L)'
;PVQEPLKILVVRFSSIGDIVLTTPVVRMLKKQLNAEVHFLTKSAYITLLKNNPYIDSVYQIEQSINEVIADLKKENYDYIIDLHNNLRTQILKFRLGVPSRSFKKLNLGKFMLTTFKRDSLPKVHIVDRYLDAVTNLGVKNDNEGLYRFLHDARNHRAELSPSSPGKN
;
A
#
# COMPACT_ATOMS: atom_id res chain seq x y z
N PRO A 1 27.89 5.99 9.67
CA PRO A 1 26.73 5.58 10.43
C PRO A 1 25.70 4.99 9.46
N VAL A 2 25.30 3.75 9.71
CA VAL A 2 24.23 3.10 8.95
C VAL A 2 22.94 3.83 9.32
N GLN A 3 22.37 4.55 8.38
CA GLN A 3 21.08 5.21 8.57
C GLN A 3 20.01 4.12 8.61
N GLU A 4 19.23 4.07 9.68
CA GLU A 4 18.11 3.13 9.78
C GLU A 4 17.13 3.38 8.63
N PRO A 5 16.52 2.32 8.06
CA PRO A 5 15.54 2.48 6.99
C PRO A 5 14.32 3.27 7.48
N LEU A 6 13.78 4.13 6.64
CA LEU A 6 12.52 4.83 6.93
C LEU A 6 11.41 3.81 7.17
N LYS A 7 10.66 3.97 8.26
CA LYS A 7 9.51 3.13 8.57
C LYS A 7 8.22 3.83 8.15
N ILE A 8 7.50 3.24 7.22
CA ILE A 8 6.34 3.85 6.56
C ILE A 8 5.10 2.98 6.73
N LEU A 9 4.01 3.59 7.24
CA LEU A 9 2.69 2.96 7.30
C LEU A 9 1.86 3.38 6.09
N VAL A 10 1.49 2.43 5.24
CA VAL A 10 0.53 2.63 4.14
C VAL A 10 -0.86 2.21 4.60
N VAL A 11 -1.87 3.03 4.35
CA VAL A 11 -3.24 2.78 4.83
C VAL A 11 -4.23 2.73 3.67
N ARG A 12 -4.90 1.58 3.50
CA ARG A 12 -6.07 1.42 2.63
C ARG A 12 -7.01 0.35 3.17
N PHE A 13 -8.21 0.73 3.60
CA PHE A 13 -9.15 -0.20 4.25
C PHE A 13 -9.98 -1.04 3.28
N SER A 14 -10.28 -0.51 2.08
CA SER A 14 -11.15 -1.10 1.05
C SER A 14 -11.06 -0.30 -0.25
N SER A 15 -11.53 -0.73 -1.41
CA SER A 15 -12.03 -2.05 -1.75
C SER A 15 -10.91 -2.94 -2.31
N ILE A 16 -11.22 -4.17 -2.75
CA ILE A 16 -10.24 -5.11 -3.35
C ILE A 16 -9.44 -4.45 -4.47
N GLY A 17 -10.13 -3.85 -5.46
CA GLY A 17 -9.48 -3.20 -6.60
C GLY A 17 -8.58 -2.05 -6.19
N ASP A 18 -9.03 -1.24 -5.24
CA ASP A 18 -8.24 -0.11 -4.73
C ASP A 18 -7.00 -0.57 -3.98
N ILE A 19 -7.10 -1.64 -3.18
CA ILE A 19 -5.96 -2.22 -2.46
C ILE A 19 -4.93 -2.76 -3.45
N VAL A 20 -5.35 -3.47 -4.49
CA VAL A 20 -4.45 -3.94 -5.56
C VAL A 20 -3.76 -2.77 -6.25
N LEU A 21 -4.46 -1.66 -6.49
CA LEU A 21 -3.90 -0.46 -7.10
C LEU A 21 -2.90 0.30 -6.21
N THR A 22 -2.81 0.00 -4.92
CA THR A 22 -1.76 0.54 -4.03
C THR A 22 -0.42 -0.18 -4.17
N THR A 23 -0.40 -1.37 -4.74
CA THR A 23 0.79 -2.22 -4.77
C THR A 23 1.98 -1.63 -5.53
N PRO A 24 1.82 -0.86 -6.63
CA PRO A 24 2.94 -0.14 -7.23
C PRO A 24 3.58 0.88 -6.28
N VAL A 25 2.79 1.62 -5.50
CA VAL A 25 3.30 2.59 -4.52
C VAL A 25 4.14 1.88 -3.46
N VAL A 26 3.64 0.77 -2.91
CA VAL A 26 4.36 -0.05 -1.93
C VAL A 26 5.70 -0.54 -2.50
N ARG A 27 5.69 -1.06 -3.72
CA ARG A 27 6.91 -1.49 -4.42
C ARG A 27 7.93 -0.36 -4.55
N MET A 28 7.48 0.82 -4.98
CA MET A 28 8.37 1.96 -5.19
C MET A 28 8.92 2.51 -3.87
N LEU A 29 8.13 2.56 -2.80
CA LEU A 29 8.62 2.91 -1.46
C LEU A 29 9.73 1.94 -1.02
N LYS A 30 9.52 0.64 -1.20
CA LYS A 30 10.50 -0.38 -0.83
C LYS A 30 11.76 -0.29 -1.67
N LYS A 31 11.64 -0.22 -2.99
CA LYS A 31 12.78 -0.28 -3.92
C LYS A 31 13.59 1.03 -3.96
N GLN A 32 12.92 2.18 -3.91
CA GLN A 32 13.59 3.48 -4.11
C GLN A 32 14.06 4.12 -2.80
N LEU A 33 13.35 3.90 -1.69
CA LEU A 33 13.71 4.45 -0.39
C LEU A 33 14.35 3.42 0.55
N ASN A 34 14.40 2.15 0.15
CA ASN A 34 14.76 1.04 1.04
C ASN A 34 13.97 1.07 2.37
N ALA A 35 12.69 1.49 2.29
CA ALA A 35 11.86 1.68 3.46
C ALA A 35 11.41 0.33 4.07
N GLU A 36 11.22 0.30 5.39
CA GLU A 36 10.41 -0.71 6.05
C GLU A 36 8.94 -0.33 5.86
N VAL A 37 8.20 -1.14 5.10
CA VAL A 37 6.83 -0.82 4.69
C VAL A 37 5.84 -1.70 5.43
N HIS A 38 4.99 -1.09 6.26
CA HIS A 38 3.86 -1.72 6.90
C HIS A 38 2.56 -1.31 6.22
N PHE A 39 1.58 -2.19 6.20
CA PHE A 39 0.29 -1.92 5.56
C PHE A 39 -0.86 -2.14 6.53
N LEU A 40 -1.78 -1.18 6.63
CA LEU A 40 -2.99 -1.29 7.44
C LEU A 40 -4.22 -1.42 6.54
N THR A 41 -4.97 -2.51 6.72
CA THR A 41 -6.19 -2.81 5.97
C THR A 41 -7.27 -3.43 6.86
N LYS A 42 -8.45 -3.72 6.29
CA LYS A 42 -9.43 -4.58 6.96
C LYS A 42 -9.05 -6.05 6.84
N SER A 43 -9.39 -6.85 7.86
CA SER A 43 -9.13 -8.30 7.93
C SER A 43 -9.59 -9.05 6.68
N ALA A 44 -10.74 -8.66 6.09
CA ALA A 44 -11.27 -9.24 4.87
C ALA A 44 -10.31 -9.21 3.67
N TYR A 45 -9.30 -8.34 3.69
CA TYR A 45 -8.38 -8.13 2.56
C TYR A 45 -6.93 -8.53 2.85
N ILE A 46 -6.64 -9.08 4.02
CA ILE A 46 -5.26 -9.43 4.42
C ILE A 46 -4.59 -10.40 3.44
N THR A 47 -5.36 -11.32 2.87
CA THR A 47 -4.85 -12.33 1.93
C THR A 47 -4.29 -11.73 0.64
N LEU A 48 -4.75 -10.53 0.25
CA LEU A 48 -4.23 -9.81 -0.92
C LEU A 48 -2.80 -9.28 -0.70
N LEU A 49 -2.45 -9.03 0.55
CA LEU A 49 -1.21 -8.33 0.93
C LEU A 49 -0.18 -9.24 1.60
N LYS A 50 -0.63 -10.33 2.24
CA LYS A 50 0.19 -11.21 3.07
C LYS A 50 1.41 -11.77 2.35
N ASN A 51 1.32 -11.99 1.05
CA ASN A 51 2.40 -12.56 0.24
C ASN A 51 3.07 -11.51 -0.66
N ASN A 52 2.86 -10.21 -0.39
CA ASN A 52 3.51 -9.15 -1.14
C ASN A 52 4.95 -8.98 -0.65
N PRO A 53 5.98 -9.23 -1.50
CA PRO A 53 7.38 -9.17 -1.08
C PRO A 53 7.87 -7.77 -0.70
N TYR A 54 7.08 -6.74 -0.99
CA TYR A 54 7.39 -5.34 -0.70
C TYR A 54 6.75 -4.84 0.60
N ILE A 55 6.02 -5.69 1.32
CA ILE A 55 5.38 -5.38 2.61
C ILE A 55 6.06 -6.19 3.70
N ASP A 56 6.60 -5.51 4.69
CA ASP A 56 7.30 -6.15 5.81
C ASP A 56 6.30 -6.63 6.88
N SER A 57 5.23 -5.88 7.12
CA SER A 57 4.18 -6.26 8.08
C SER A 57 2.80 -5.79 7.64
N VAL A 58 1.78 -6.60 7.90
CA VAL A 58 0.37 -6.24 7.65
C VAL A 58 -0.38 -6.18 8.96
N TYR A 59 -0.96 -5.00 9.26
CA TYR A 59 -1.90 -4.78 10.34
C TYR A 59 -3.32 -4.84 9.82
N GLN A 60 -4.23 -5.39 10.62
CA GLN A 60 -5.63 -5.53 10.23
C GLN A 60 -6.58 -4.99 11.29
N ILE A 61 -7.70 -4.48 10.84
CA ILE A 61 -8.83 -4.11 11.69
C ILE A 61 -10.10 -4.83 11.21
N GLU A 62 -10.96 -5.15 12.15
CA GLU A 62 -12.33 -5.62 11.85
C GLU A 62 -13.27 -4.42 11.69
N GLN A 63 -13.38 -3.61 12.71
CA GLN A 63 -14.32 -2.50 12.79
C GLN A 63 -13.67 -1.16 13.11
N SER A 64 -12.68 -1.13 13.99
CA SER A 64 -12.13 0.09 14.56
C SER A 64 -10.60 0.13 14.57
N ILE A 65 -10.06 1.34 14.34
CA ILE A 65 -8.63 1.62 14.51
C ILE A 65 -8.14 1.42 15.94
N ASN A 66 -9.07 1.42 16.93
CA ASN A 66 -8.71 1.17 18.32
C ASN A 66 -8.08 -0.21 18.53
N GLU A 67 -8.39 -1.17 17.67
CA GLU A 67 -7.87 -2.54 17.72
C GLU A 67 -6.35 -2.60 17.53
N VAL A 68 -5.76 -1.65 16.80
CA VAL A 68 -4.35 -1.67 16.42
C VAL A 68 -3.55 -0.42 16.84
N ILE A 69 -4.23 0.61 17.34
CA ILE A 69 -3.57 1.91 17.59
C ILE A 69 -2.39 1.80 18.57
N ALA A 70 -2.50 0.97 19.60
CA ALA A 70 -1.44 0.78 20.59
C ALA A 70 -0.20 0.11 19.95
N ASP A 71 -0.41 -0.86 19.09
CA ASP A 71 0.69 -1.55 18.39
C ASP A 71 1.34 -0.66 17.34
N LEU A 72 0.53 0.08 16.58
CA LEU A 72 1.05 1.04 15.60
C LEU A 72 1.88 2.15 16.26
N LYS A 73 1.53 2.58 17.48
CA LYS A 73 2.34 3.57 18.22
C LYS A 73 3.73 3.06 18.61
N LYS A 74 3.87 1.77 18.90
CA LYS A 74 5.15 1.16 19.25
C LYS A 74 6.12 1.10 18.07
N GLU A 75 5.59 1.12 16.85
CA GLU A 75 6.39 1.03 15.63
C GLU A 75 7.23 2.27 15.35
N ASN A 76 6.88 3.43 15.89
CA ASN A 76 7.60 4.70 15.68
C ASN A 76 7.77 5.04 14.18
N TYR A 77 6.67 5.11 13.44
CA TYR A 77 6.69 5.44 12.03
C TYR A 77 7.26 6.84 11.75
N ASP A 78 8.03 6.96 10.65
CA ASP A 78 8.50 8.23 10.12
C ASP A 78 7.42 8.93 9.30
N TYR A 79 6.62 8.13 8.55
CA TYR A 79 5.55 8.64 7.69
C TYR A 79 4.32 7.72 7.65
N ILE A 80 3.17 8.35 7.46
CA ILE A 80 1.92 7.65 7.10
C ILE A 80 1.55 8.06 5.67
N ILE A 81 1.37 7.08 4.80
CA ILE A 81 0.86 7.26 3.44
C ILE A 81 -0.60 6.82 3.42
N ASP A 82 -1.49 7.79 3.47
CA ASP A 82 -2.94 7.58 3.53
C ASP A 82 -3.54 7.55 2.13
N LEU A 83 -3.72 6.34 1.61
CA LEU A 83 -4.33 6.08 0.31
C LEU A 83 -5.84 5.83 0.39
N HIS A 84 -6.44 5.99 1.56
CA HIS A 84 -7.89 5.87 1.76
C HIS A 84 -8.56 7.23 1.92
N ASN A 85 -7.96 8.13 2.67
CA ASN A 85 -8.34 9.52 2.89
C ASN A 85 -9.82 9.71 3.28
N ASN A 86 -10.19 9.16 4.43
CA ASN A 86 -11.52 9.33 5.03
C ASN A 86 -11.42 9.78 6.50
N LEU A 87 -12.55 9.98 7.16
CA LEU A 87 -12.59 10.40 8.56
C LEU A 87 -11.82 9.45 9.49
N ARG A 88 -11.93 8.14 9.25
CA ARG A 88 -11.22 7.12 10.05
C ARG A 88 -9.70 7.27 9.95
N THR A 89 -9.19 7.53 8.74
CA THR A 89 -7.74 7.76 8.55
C THR A 89 -7.29 9.11 9.10
N GLN A 90 -8.15 10.12 9.12
CA GLN A 90 -7.84 11.39 9.78
C GLN A 90 -7.67 11.21 11.28
N ILE A 91 -8.57 10.44 11.92
CA ILE A 91 -8.47 10.11 13.35
C ILE A 91 -7.20 9.30 13.63
N LEU A 92 -6.89 8.32 12.79
CA LEU A 92 -5.67 7.52 12.89
C LEU A 92 -4.42 8.41 12.87
N LYS A 93 -4.31 9.29 11.88
CA LYS A 93 -3.17 10.22 11.72
C LYS A 93 -3.04 11.14 12.94
N PHE A 94 -4.14 11.70 13.40
CA PHE A 94 -4.14 12.55 14.60
C PHE A 94 -3.66 11.79 15.84
N ARG A 95 -4.13 10.56 16.04
CA ARG A 95 -3.78 9.75 17.21
C ARG A 95 -2.34 9.22 17.19
N LEU A 96 -1.78 8.97 16.02
CA LEU A 96 -0.39 8.57 15.88
C LEU A 96 0.57 9.78 15.95
N GLY A 97 0.13 10.97 15.56
CA GLY A 97 0.94 12.18 15.61
C GLY A 97 2.14 12.16 14.65
N VAL A 98 2.09 11.35 13.59
CA VAL A 98 3.18 11.13 12.64
C VAL A 98 2.94 11.95 11.38
N PRO A 99 3.99 12.52 10.75
CA PRO A 99 3.87 13.19 9.46
C PRO A 99 3.15 12.30 8.43
N SER A 100 2.20 12.87 7.70
CA SER A 100 1.40 12.08 6.77
C SER A 100 1.29 12.73 5.40
N ARG A 101 1.10 11.89 4.38
CA ARG A 101 0.76 12.28 3.03
C ARG A 101 -0.50 11.55 2.61
N SER A 102 -1.40 12.26 1.94
CA SER A 102 -2.65 11.68 1.43
C SER A 102 -2.80 12.01 -0.03
N PHE A 103 -3.38 11.09 -0.79
CA PHE A 103 -3.76 11.40 -2.16
C PHE A 103 -4.94 12.39 -2.19
N LYS A 104 -4.96 13.26 -3.20
CA LYS A 104 -6.05 14.23 -3.37
C LYS A 104 -7.29 13.55 -3.93
N LYS A 105 -8.36 13.52 -3.17
CA LYS A 105 -9.69 13.04 -3.59
C LYS A 105 -10.43 14.00 -4.56
N LEU A 106 -9.73 14.69 -5.45
CA LEU A 106 -10.37 15.62 -6.37
C LEU A 106 -11.40 14.92 -7.25
N ASN A 107 -12.68 15.14 -6.94
CA ASN A 107 -13.84 14.80 -7.79
C ASN A 107 -13.94 13.35 -8.28
N LEU A 108 -13.77 12.37 -7.36
CA LEU A 108 -14.00 10.96 -7.69
C LEU A 108 -15.40 10.75 -8.31
N GLY A 109 -16.43 11.50 -7.87
CA GLY A 109 -17.77 11.45 -8.43
C GLY A 109 -17.85 11.91 -9.89
N LYS A 110 -17.21 13.02 -10.24
CA LYS A 110 -17.16 13.51 -11.64
C LYS A 110 -16.33 12.59 -12.54
N PHE A 111 -15.24 12.04 -12.01
CA PHE A 111 -14.37 11.13 -12.74
C PHE A 111 -15.04 9.77 -12.99
N MET A 112 -15.75 9.22 -12.00
CA MET A 112 -16.53 7.97 -12.17
C MET A 112 -17.59 8.12 -13.25
N LEU A 113 -18.30 9.25 -13.32
CA LEU A 113 -19.32 9.52 -14.35
C LEU A 113 -18.76 9.67 -15.77
N THR A 114 -17.55 10.18 -15.93
CA THR A 114 -16.89 10.33 -17.24
C THR A 114 -16.21 9.05 -17.72
N THR A 115 -15.80 8.19 -16.81
CA THR A 115 -15.06 6.95 -17.10
C THR A 115 -15.96 5.80 -17.50
N PHE A 116 -17.22 5.77 -17.05
CA PHE A 116 -18.22 4.77 -17.47
C PHE A 116 -18.58 4.88 -18.97
N LYS A 117 -18.20 5.94 -19.66
CA LYS A 117 -18.49 6.15 -21.09
C LYS A 117 -17.34 5.81 -22.06
N ARG A 118 -16.19 5.35 -21.59
CA ARG A 118 -15.06 4.96 -22.46
C ARG A 118 -14.35 3.72 -21.92
N ASP A 119 -14.38 2.68 -22.71
CA ASP A 119 -13.86 1.33 -22.44
C ASP A 119 -12.32 1.18 -22.35
N SER A 120 -11.59 2.21 -22.02
CA SER A 120 -10.14 2.10 -21.91
C SER A 120 -9.53 3.01 -20.84
N LEU A 121 -8.97 2.39 -19.77
CA LEU A 121 -7.92 2.91 -18.90
C LEU A 121 -8.30 3.83 -17.69
N PRO A 122 -9.28 3.48 -16.82
CA PRO A 122 -9.43 4.19 -15.54
C PRO A 122 -8.35 3.86 -14.51
N LYS A 123 -7.66 2.73 -14.67
CA LYS A 123 -6.71 2.21 -13.66
C LYS A 123 -5.39 3.00 -13.59
N VAL A 124 -4.90 3.53 -14.70
CA VAL A 124 -3.64 4.30 -14.76
C VAL A 124 -3.75 5.61 -13.99
N HIS A 125 -4.86 6.33 -14.11
CA HIS A 125 -5.06 7.60 -13.41
C HIS A 125 -5.18 7.47 -11.89
N ILE A 126 -5.65 6.34 -11.35
CA ILE A 126 -5.74 6.12 -9.90
C ILE A 126 -4.35 5.82 -9.33
N VAL A 127 -3.55 5.02 -10.01
CA VAL A 127 -2.16 4.75 -9.63
C VAL A 127 -1.34 6.05 -9.62
N ASP A 128 -1.48 6.89 -10.62
CA ASP A 128 -0.79 8.19 -10.68
C ASP A 128 -1.16 9.09 -9.50
N ARG A 129 -2.43 9.09 -9.08
CA ARG A 129 -2.87 9.83 -7.89
C ARG A 129 -2.32 9.27 -6.58
N TYR A 130 -2.17 7.96 -6.48
CA TYR A 130 -1.52 7.35 -5.32
C TYR A 130 -0.03 7.67 -5.30
N LEU A 131 0.60 7.76 -6.47
CA LEU A 131 1.99 8.20 -6.61
C LEU A 131 2.20 9.64 -6.16
N ASP A 132 1.24 10.53 -6.42
CA ASP A 132 1.31 11.93 -5.96
C ASP A 132 1.49 12.02 -4.43
N ALA A 133 0.94 11.07 -3.68
CA ALA A 133 1.10 11.04 -2.22
C ALA A 133 2.54 10.78 -1.78
N VAL A 134 3.36 10.16 -2.61
CA VAL A 134 4.75 9.78 -2.28
C VAL A 134 5.82 10.54 -3.06
N THR A 135 5.42 11.33 -4.05
CA THR A 135 6.34 12.14 -4.87
C THR A 135 7.22 13.07 -4.04
N ASN A 136 6.66 13.68 -2.99
CA ASN A 136 7.39 14.55 -2.07
C ASN A 136 8.46 13.83 -1.23
N LEU A 137 8.45 12.51 -1.22
CA LEU A 137 9.50 11.69 -0.60
C LEU A 137 10.62 11.33 -1.59
N GLY A 138 10.60 11.89 -2.79
CA GLY A 138 11.57 11.60 -3.85
C GLY A 138 11.25 10.35 -4.68
N VAL A 139 10.08 9.73 -4.45
CA VAL A 139 9.66 8.54 -5.19
C VAL A 139 9.16 8.93 -6.59
N LYS A 140 9.64 8.22 -7.59
CA LYS A 140 9.28 8.42 -9.01
C LYS A 140 8.57 7.18 -9.55
N ASN A 141 7.68 7.38 -10.52
CA ASN A 141 7.04 6.28 -11.21
C ASN A 141 8.09 5.39 -11.90
N ASP A 142 8.09 4.10 -11.56
CA ASP A 142 8.98 3.12 -12.17
C ASP A 142 8.47 2.57 -13.50
N ASN A 143 7.25 2.96 -13.91
CA ASN A 143 6.55 2.49 -15.11
C ASN A 143 6.38 0.96 -15.21
N GLU A 144 6.57 0.23 -14.12
CA GLU A 144 6.45 -1.23 -14.08
C GLU A 144 5.00 -1.70 -13.91
N GLY A 145 4.06 -0.79 -13.63
CA GLY A 145 2.62 -1.08 -13.51
C GLY A 145 2.27 -2.18 -12.50
N LEU A 146 1.09 -2.75 -12.65
CA LEU A 146 0.59 -3.87 -11.80
C LEU A 146 1.14 -5.23 -12.26
N TYR A 147 1.46 -5.37 -13.53
CA TYR A 147 1.86 -6.64 -14.12
C TYR A 147 3.12 -7.22 -13.44
N ARG A 148 4.10 -6.38 -13.19
CA ARG A 148 5.34 -6.80 -12.55
C ARG A 148 5.13 -7.30 -11.13
N PHE A 149 4.22 -6.67 -10.38
CA PHE A 149 3.85 -7.13 -9.05
C PHE A 149 3.33 -8.58 -9.05
N LEU A 150 2.43 -8.92 -9.96
CA LEU A 150 1.89 -10.28 -10.07
C LEU A 150 2.94 -11.31 -10.50
N HIS A 151 3.89 -10.90 -11.32
CA HIS A 151 5.00 -11.73 -11.74
C HIS A 151 5.99 -11.97 -10.59
N ASP A 152 6.37 -10.92 -9.87
CA ASP A 152 7.29 -11.00 -8.73
C ASP A 152 6.68 -11.82 -7.58
N ALA A 153 5.39 -11.67 -7.32
CA ALA A 153 4.67 -12.46 -6.32
C ALA A 153 4.62 -13.96 -6.67
N ARG A 154 4.52 -14.32 -7.95
CA ARG A 154 4.60 -15.73 -8.40
C ARG A 154 6.00 -16.32 -8.25
N ASN A 155 7.02 -15.57 -8.61
CA ASN A 155 8.40 -16.01 -8.52
C ASN A 155 8.82 -16.23 -7.06
N HIS A 156 8.48 -15.30 -6.18
CA HIS A 156 8.74 -15.43 -4.75
C HIS A 156 8.03 -16.63 -4.14
N ARG A 157 6.81 -16.96 -4.59
CA ARG A 157 6.09 -18.15 -4.16
C ARG A 157 6.75 -19.45 -4.68
N ALA A 158 7.33 -19.43 -5.87
CA ALA A 158 8.05 -20.55 -6.43
C ALA A 158 9.35 -20.86 -5.67
N GLU A 159 10.06 -19.82 -5.22
CA GLU A 159 11.27 -19.94 -4.41
C GLU A 159 11.00 -20.49 -3.00
N LEU A 160 9.82 -20.22 -2.44
CA LEU A 160 9.39 -20.69 -1.11
C LEU A 160 8.75 -22.09 -1.13
N SER A 161 8.50 -22.67 -2.31
CA SER A 161 8.02 -24.04 -2.43
C SER A 161 9.20 -24.98 -2.27
N PRO A 162 9.19 -25.88 -1.25
CA PRO A 162 10.24 -26.90 -1.13
C PRO A 162 10.20 -27.78 -2.38
N SER A 163 11.34 -27.92 -3.04
CA SER A 163 11.54 -28.87 -4.12
C SER A 163 11.12 -30.26 -3.61
N SER A 164 10.12 -30.85 -4.24
CA SER A 164 9.73 -32.22 -3.95
C SER A 164 10.97 -33.14 -4.13
N PRO A 165 11.33 -33.94 -3.13
CA PRO A 165 12.42 -34.92 -3.30
C PRO A 165 12.02 -35.85 -4.42
N GLY A 166 12.89 -35.97 -5.40
CA GLY A 166 12.72 -36.86 -6.53
C GLY A 166 12.42 -38.30 -6.06
N LYS A 167 11.40 -38.88 -6.63
CA LYS A 167 11.17 -40.32 -6.53
C LYS A 167 12.25 -41.01 -7.34
N ASN A 168 13.14 -41.70 -6.62
CA ASN A 168 13.89 -42.82 -7.17
C ASN A 168 12.99 -44.05 -7.19
#